data_9fdc25a00a6da9ee4e853b954eea2db0
#
_entry.id   9fdc25a00a6da9ee4e853b954eea2db0
#
_cell.length_a   1.000
_cell.length_b   1.000
_cell.length_c   1.000
_cell.angle_alpha   90.00
_cell.angle_beta   90.00
_cell.angle_gamma   90.00
#
_symmetry.space_group_name_H-M   'P 1'
#
loop_
_entity.id
_entity.type
_entity.pdbx_description
1 polymer ?
#
loop_
_entity_poly.entity_id
_entity_poly.type
_entity_poly.pdbx_seq_one_letter_code
_entity_poly.pdbx_strand_id
1 'polypeptide(L)'
;MLSRRKFSACALCAGVGFAASEAQAQSTQAGPGFKRTILQKTELPDSKYVTLLVAVDIDPGTVVARHTHPGVESTYVAEGEFELTVKGQPAKTIKVGDGFQVPPETPHSARNGDKLTRLVVTYVVDKDKPLASPAPE
;
A
#
# COMPACT_ATOMS: atom_id res chain seq x y z
N MET A 1 -30.44 -62.41 -35.97
CA MET A 1 -30.60 -61.07 -36.54
C MET A 1 -30.43 -60.07 -35.42
N LEU A 2 -29.30 -59.37 -35.40
CA LEU A 2 -28.89 -58.47 -34.29
C LEU A 2 -29.28 -57.04 -34.61
N SER A 3 -30.16 -56.47 -33.80
CA SER A 3 -30.61 -55.10 -33.90
C SER A 3 -29.53 -54.14 -33.30
N ARG A 4 -29.04 -53.23 -34.14
CA ARG A 4 -28.08 -52.16 -33.72
C ARG A 4 -28.84 -51.02 -33.08
N ARG A 5 -28.74 -50.90 -31.76
CA ARG A 5 -29.19 -49.72 -31.03
C ARG A 5 -28.15 -48.60 -31.17
N LYS A 6 -28.57 -47.48 -31.79
CA LYS A 6 -27.78 -46.23 -31.88
C LYS A 6 -27.83 -45.51 -30.53
N PHE A 7 -26.69 -45.37 -29.89
CA PHE A 7 -26.50 -44.44 -28.73
C PHE A 7 -26.25 -43.04 -29.25
N SER A 8 -27.21 -42.16 -29.03
CA SER A 8 -26.97 -40.71 -29.16
C SER A 8 -26.27 -40.23 -27.92
N ALA A 9 -25.01 -39.85 -28.05
CA ALA A 9 -24.27 -39.16 -26.98
C ALA A 9 -24.59 -37.65 -27.00
N CYS A 10 -25.33 -37.21 -26.02
CA CYS A 10 -25.55 -35.79 -25.75
C CYS A 10 -24.35 -35.25 -24.95
N ALA A 11 -23.42 -34.61 -25.63
CA ALA A 11 -22.29 -33.92 -24.97
C ALA A 11 -22.76 -32.54 -24.55
N LEU A 12 -23.18 -32.37 -23.29
CA LEU A 12 -23.29 -31.04 -22.65
C LEU A 12 -21.90 -30.65 -22.16
N CYS A 13 -21.18 -29.89 -22.96
CA CYS A 13 -20.00 -29.17 -22.49
C CYS A 13 -20.45 -27.95 -21.65
N ALA A 14 -20.52 -28.12 -20.33
CA ALA A 14 -20.61 -27.01 -19.41
C ALA A 14 -19.24 -26.34 -19.40
N GLY A 15 -19.13 -25.23 -20.11
CA GLY A 15 -17.97 -24.33 -20.03
C GLY A 15 -17.92 -23.66 -18.67
N VAL A 16 -17.10 -24.19 -17.78
CA VAL A 16 -16.72 -23.46 -16.53
C VAL A 16 -15.77 -22.35 -16.94
N GLY A 17 -16.33 -21.14 -17.08
CA GLY A 17 -15.52 -19.94 -17.26
C GLY A 17 -14.68 -19.72 -16.01
N PHE A 18 -13.40 -20.07 -16.07
CA PHE A 18 -12.42 -19.56 -15.11
C PHE A 18 -12.30 -18.06 -15.33
N ALA A 19 -12.91 -17.26 -14.43
CA ALA A 19 -12.56 -15.87 -14.31
C ALA A 19 -11.11 -15.83 -13.81
N ALA A 20 -10.17 -15.56 -14.71
CA ALA A 20 -8.81 -15.23 -14.35
C ALA A 20 -8.88 -13.95 -13.53
N SER A 21 -8.71 -14.03 -12.21
CA SER A 21 -8.43 -12.88 -11.39
C SER A 21 -7.07 -12.35 -11.85
N GLU A 22 -7.06 -11.20 -12.50
CA GLU A 22 -5.82 -10.49 -12.78
C GLU A 22 -5.13 -10.24 -11.44
N ALA A 23 -4.06 -10.97 -11.17
CA ALA A 23 -3.16 -10.70 -10.06
C ALA A 23 -2.54 -9.34 -10.36
N GLN A 24 -3.03 -8.29 -9.67
CA GLN A 24 -2.44 -6.96 -9.78
C GLN A 24 -0.98 -7.08 -9.32
N ALA A 25 -0.06 -6.84 -10.24
CA ALA A 25 1.36 -6.87 -9.94
C ALA A 25 1.65 -5.85 -8.83
N GLN A 26 2.20 -6.31 -7.71
CA GLN A 26 2.63 -5.45 -6.62
C GLN A 26 3.75 -4.55 -7.12
N SER A 27 3.53 -3.23 -7.12
CA SER A 27 4.57 -2.28 -7.46
C SER A 27 5.40 -1.94 -6.22
N THR A 28 6.72 -2.02 -6.35
CA THR A 28 7.67 -1.72 -5.27
C THR A 28 8.49 -0.48 -5.63
N GLN A 29 8.54 0.47 -4.70
CA GLN A 29 9.46 1.61 -4.73
C GLN A 29 10.48 1.43 -3.63
N ALA A 30 11.76 1.52 -3.97
CA ALA A 30 12.86 1.37 -3.02
C ALA A 30 13.85 2.54 -3.16
N GLY A 31 14.42 2.93 -2.03
CA GLY A 31 15.53 3.86 -1.89
C GLY A 31 16.51 3.33 -0.83
N PRO A 32 17.61 4.02 -0.56
CA PRO A 32 18.55 3.60 0.48
C PRO A 32 17.86 3.44 1.84
N GLY A 33 17.81 2.20 2.35
CA GLY A 33 17.20 1.86 3.63
C GLY A 33 15.68 1.97 3.71
N PHE A 34 15.00 2.13 2.58
CA PHE A 34 13.55 2.31 2.54
C PHE A 34 12.93 1.50 1.40
N LYS A 35 11.91 0.71 1.70
CA LYS A 35 11.14 -0.04 0.71
C LYS A 35 9.66 0.14 0.93
N ARG A 36 8.95 0.53 -0.11
CA ARG A 36 7.48 0.66 -0.15
C ARG A 36 6.91 -0.33 -1.16
N THR A 37 6.01 -1.20 -0.72
CA THR A 37 5.32 -2.18 -1.57
C THR A 37 3.83 -1.91 -1.55
N ILE A 38 3.25 -1.53 -2.68
CA ILE A 38 1.80 -1.37 -2.82
C ILE A 38 1.19 -2.77 -2.91
N LEU A 39 0.43 -3.14 -1.89
CA LEU A 39 -0.23 -4.44 -1.76
C LEU A 39 -1.56 -4.45 -2.50
N GLN A 40 -2.31 -3.35 -2.39
CA GLN A 40 -3.63 -3.19 -3.02
C GLN A 40 -3.84 -1.74 -3.44
N LYS A 41 -4.56 -1.57 -4.53
CA LYS A 41 -5.02 -0.28 -5.05
C LYS A 41 -6.49 -0.37 -5.41
N THR A 42 -7.29 0.60 -4.95
CA THR A 42 -8.72 0.71 -5.28
C THR A 42 -9.06 2.15 -5.59
N GLU A 43 -9.59 2.41 -6.77
CA GLU A 43 -10.10 3.73 -7.12
C GLU A 43 -11.48 3.95 -6.48
N LEU A 44 -11.72 5.15 -5.96
CA LEU A 44 -13.03 5.51 -5.46
C LEU A 44 -13.92 5.94 -6.63
N PRO A 45 -15.15 5.38 -6.76
CA PRO A 45 -16.08 5.75 -7.81
C PRO A 45 -16.34 7.25 -7.84
N ASP A 46 -16.42 7.81 -9.05
CA ASP A 46 -16.74 9.23 -9.29
C ASP A 46 -15.83 10.22 -8.56
N SER A 47 -14.59 9.81 -8.29
CA SER A 47 -13.63 10.58 -7.51
C SER A 47 -12.24 10.60 -8.17
N LYS A 48 -11.49 11.66 -7.89
CA LYS A 48 -10.06 11.72 -8.23
C LYS A 48 -9.17 10.97 -7.22
N TYR A 49 -9.73 10.40 -6.18
CA TYR A 49 -8.98 9.72 -5.14
C TYR A 49 -8.85 8.23 -5.37
N VAL A 50 -7.75 7.70 -4.89
CA VAL A 50 -7.44 6.27 -4.85
C VAL A 50 -7.04 5.89 -3.42
N THR A 51 -7.44 4.69 -3.02
CA THR A 51 -6.97 4.09 -1.77
C THR A 51 -5.85 3.10 -2.08
N LEU A 52 -4.73 3.24 -1.37
CA LEU A 52 -3.59 2.34 -1.46
C LEU A 52 -3.36 1.67 -0.11
N LEU A 53 -3.28 0.34 -0.10
CA LEU A 53 -2.76 -0.41 1.04
C LEU A 53 -1.30 -0.74 0.78
N VAL A 54 -0.41 -0.35 1.68
CA VAL A 54 1.04 -0.35 1.46
C VAL A 54 1.77 -0.95 2.65
N ALA A 55 2.72 -1.84 2.38
CA ALA A 55 3.73 -2.24 3.34
C ALA A 55 4.97 -1.37 3.17
N VAL A 56 5.53 -0.89 4.29
CA VAL A 56 6.76 -0.09 4.30
C VAL A 56 7.76 -0.73 5.25
N ASP A 57 8.95 -1.03 4.74
CA ASP A 57 10.10 -1.45 5.53
C ASP A 57 11.12 -0.30 5.59
N ILE A 58 11.60 0.00 6.79
CA ILE A 58 12.60 1.04 7.04
C ILE A 58 13.77 0.39 7.78
N ASP A 59 14.93 0.36 7.14
CA ASP A 59 16.14 -0.23 7.70
C ASP A 59 16.65 0.56 8.92
N PRO A 60 17.44 -0.08 9.81
CA PRO A 60 18.05 0.59 10.95
C PRO A 60 18.81 1.86 10.57
N GLY A 61 18.64 2.92 11.36
CA GLY A 61 19.33 4.20 11.19
C GLY A 61 18.88 5.04 9.99
N THR A 62 17.91 4.58 9.22
CA THR A 62 17.43 5.30 8.03
C THR A 62 16.67 6.57 8.40
N VAL A 63 16.93 7.64 7.66
CA VAL A 63 16.13 8.88 7.71
C VAL A 63 15.25 8.94 6.46
N VAL A 64 13.94 8.91 6.66
CA VAL A 64 12.97 9.23 5.61
C VAL A 64 12.89 10.74 5.52
N ALA A 65 13.40 11.29 4.42
CA ALA A 65 13.48 12.73 4.20
C ALA A 65 12.10 13.38 4.27
N ARG A 66 12.09 14.68 4.61
CA ARG A 66 10.88 15.48 4.72
C ARG A 66 10.11 15.51 3.40
N HIS A 67 8.81 15.17 3.45
CA HIS A 67 7.95 15.05 2.27
C HIS A 67 6.49 15.32 2.64
N THR A 68 5.64 15.36 1.60
CA THR A 68 4.18 15.46 1.71
C THR A 68 3.52 14.37 0.88
N HIS A 69 2.24 14.12 1.15
CA HIS A 69 1.36 13.29 0.33
C HIS A 69 0.15 14.10 -0.18
N PRO A 70 -0.34 13.84 -1.41
CA PRO A 70 -1.51 14.54 -1.96
C PRO A 70 -2.83 13.98 -1.41
N GLY A 71 -2.89 13.71 -0.12
CA GLY A 71 -4.03 13.14 0.58
C GLY A 71 -3.66 12.66 1.98
N VAL A 72 -4.53 11.87 2.59
CA VAL A 72 -4.35 11.37 3.96
C VAL A 72 -3.46 10.15 3.97
N GLU A 73 -2.51 10.12 4.89
CA GLU A 73 -1.79 8.93 5.32
C GLU A 73 -2.35 8.44 6.65
N SER A 74 -2.65 7.13 6.74
CA SER A 74 -3.05 6.44 7.99
C SER A 74 -2.11 5.27 8.19
N THR A 75 -1.32 5.29 9.26
CA THR A 75 -0.24 4.35 9.50
C THR A 75 -0.43 3.60 10.82
N TYR A 76 -0.16 2.29 10.78
CA TYR A 76 -0.03 1.40 11.92
C TYR A 76 1.38 0.83 11.97
N VAL A 77 2.01 0.80 13.15
CA VAL A 77 3.34 0.24 13.35
C VAL A 77 3.23 -1.24 13.69
N ALA A 78 3.63 -2.09 12.76
CA ALA A 78 3.60 -3.55 12.93
C ALA A 78 4.86 -4.09 13.62
N GLU A 79 6.01 -3.42 13.47
CA GLU A 79 7.29 -3.82 14.06
C GLU A 79 8.19 -2.58 14.24
N GLY A 80 9.01 -2.58 15.30
CA GLY A 80 10.01 -1.54 15.54
C GLY A 80 9.45 -0.27 16.16
N GLU A 81 10.25 0.79 16.07
CA GLU A 81 9.93 2.14 16.55
C GLU A 81 10.75 3.18 15.80
N PHE A 82 10.23 4.39 15.69
CA PHE A 82 10.91 5.50 15.04
C PHE A 82 10.45 6.85 15.60
N GLU A 83 11.23 7.89 15.36
CA GLU A 83 10.83 9.27 15.66
C GLU A 83 10.11 9.87 14.45
N LEU A 84 8.88 10.33 14.67
CA LEU A 84 8.07 11.05 13.68
C LEU A 84 8.12 12.55 13.98
N THR A 85 8.42 13.33 12.95
CA THR A 85 8.31 14.80 12.99
C THR A 85 7.24 15.24 11.99
N VAL A 86 6.21 15.94 12.47
CA VAL A 86 5.14 16.51 11.65
C VAL A 86 5.17 18.02 11.82
N LYS A 87 5.04 18.76 10.72
CA LYS A 87 5.02 20.23 10.75
C LYS A 87 4.03 20.78 11.78
N GLY A 88 4.50 21.64 12.67
CA GLY A 88 3.67 22.27 13.69
C GLY A 88 3.40 21.43 14.94
N GLN A 89 4.02 20.24 15.03
CA GLN A 89 3.91 19.37 16.21
C GLN A 89 5.30 19.04 16.77
N PRO A 90 5.42 18.76 18.07
CA PRO A 90 6.66 18.25 18.62
C PRO A 90 6.97 16.86 18.05
N ALA A 91 8.26 16.54 17.89
CA ALA A 91 8.71 15.22 17.51
C ALA A 91 8.18 14.16 18.52
N LYS A 92 7.77 13.02 18.02
CA LYS A 92 7.16 11.95 18.82
C LYS A 92 7.75 10.60 18.46
N THR A 93 8.11 9.79 19.44
CA THR A 93 8.43 8.38 19.25
C THR A 93 7.14 7.58 19.04
N ILE A 94 7.09 6.86 17.92
CA ILE A 94 5.98 5.98 17.54
C ILE A 94 6.54 4.55 17.57
N LYS A 95 5.85 3.64 18.22
CA LYS A 95 6.31 2.26 18.44
C LYS A 95 5.27 1.23 18.03
N VAL A 96 5.67 -0.03 18.03
CA VAL A 96 4.78 -1.16 17.71
C VAL A 96 3.45 -1.07 18.45
N GLY A 97 2.35 -1.23 17.71
CA GLY A 97 0.98 -1.10 18.22
C GLY A 97 0.40 0.31 18.15
N ASP A 98 1.24 1.34 17.96
CA ASP A 98 0.77 2.70 17.76
C ASP A 98 0.26 2.92 16.34
N GLY A 99 -0.61 3.94 16.21
CA GLY A 99 -1.05 4.45 14.92
C GLY A 99 -1.02 5.97 14.90
N PHE A 100 -0.93 6.54 13.69
CA PHE A 100 -0.99 7.98 13.48
C PHE A 100 -1.60 8.31 12.12
N GLN A 101 -2.01 9.56 11.95
CA GLN A 101 -2.45 10.10 10.67
C GLN A 101 -1.69 11.38 10.35
N VAL A 102 -1.39 11.55 9.05
CA VAL A 102 -0.85 12.79 8.50
C VAL A 102 -1.89 13.37 7.54
N PRO A 103 -2.34 14.62 7.77
CA PRO A 103 -3.28 15.29 6.87
C PRO A 103 -2.67 15.57 5.49
N PRO A 104 -3.51 15.84 4.46
CA PRO A 104 -3.03 16.17 3.14
C PRO A 104 -2.02 17.31 3.14
N GLU A 105 -1.01 17.19 2.28
CA GLU A 105 0.03 18.20 2.02
C GLU A 105 0.78 18.67 3.29
N THR A 106 0.75 17.86 4.34
CA THR A 106 1.44 18.18 5.61
C THR A 106 2.87 17.64 5.59
N PRO A 107 3.90 18.49 5.66
CA PRO A 107 5.29 18.07 5.69
C PRO A 107 5.62 17.25 6.93
N HIS A 108 6.24 16.09 6.73
CA HIS A 108 6.66 15.19 7.79
C HIS A 108 7.90 14.39 7.38
N SER A 109 8.61 13.86 8.37
CA SER A 109 9.81 13.03 8.22
C SER A 109 9.85 11.96 9.31
N ALA A 110 10.65 10.92 9.10
CA ALA A 110 10.86 9.87 10.07
C ALA A 110 12.36 9.59 10.25
N ARG A 111 12.78 9.34 11.47
CA ARG A 111 14.13 8.86 11.82
C ARG A 111 13.99 7.51 12.48
N ASN A 112 14.44 6.44 11.79
CA ASN A 112 14.40 5.10 12.34
C ASN A 112 15.50 4.89 13.40
N GLY A 113 15.20 4.02 14.36
CA GLY A 113 16.13 3.59 15.39
C GLY A 113 17.13 2.54 14.89
N ASP A 114 17.63 1.73 15.79
CA ASP A 114 18.67 0.70 15.55
C ASP A 114 18.11 -0.64 15.05
N LYS A 115 16.79 -0.74 14.85
CA LYS A 115 16.10 -1.95 14.39
C LYS A 115 15.29 -1.67 13.13
N LEU A 116 14.95 -2.74 12.42
CA LEU A 116 14.00 -2.69 11.33
C LEU A 116 12.64 -2.19 11.85
N THR A 117 12.02 -1.25 11.14
CA THR A 117 10.64 -0.85 11.38
C THR A 117 9.76 -1.26 10.20
N ARG A 118 8.61 -1.87 10.50
CA ARG A 118 7.59 -2.24 9.53
C ARG A 118 6.29 -1.49 9.80
N LEU A 119 5.78 -0.87 8.75
CA LEU A 119 4.54 -0.13 8.78
C LEU A 119 3.52 -0.74 7.83
N VAL A 120 2.26 -0.68 8.23
CA VAL A 120 1.10 -0.87 7.33
C VAL A 120 0.46 0.49 7.15
N VAL A 121 0.42 0.96 5.93
CA VAL A 121 -0.02 2.31 5.60
C VAL A 121 -1.20 2.25 4.63
N THR A 122 -2.24 2.99 4.94
CA THR A 122 -3.34 3.29 4.02
C THR A 122 -3.23 4.74 3.59
N TYR A 123 -3.10 4.95 2.28
CA TYR A 123 -3.19 6.28 1.67
C TYR A 123 -4.55 6.45 1.01
N VAL A 124 -5.15 7.63 1.19
CA VAL A 124 -6.28 8.11 0.37
C VAL A 124 -5.80 9.38 -0.32
N VAL A 125 -5.39 9.24 -1.57
CA VAL A 125 -4.60 10.27 -2.28
C VAL A 125 -5.14 10.55 -3.68
N ASP A 126 -4.83 11.75 -4.20
CA ASP A 126 -5.12 12.13 -5.56
C ASP A 126 -4.34 11.23 -6.54
N LYS A 127 -5.05 10.49 -7.39
CA LYS A 127 -4.46 9.49 -8.31
C LYS A 127 -3.61 10.10 -9.43
N ASP A 128 -3.81 11.38 -9.71
CA ASP A 128 -3.12 12.11 -10.79
C ASP A 128 -1.85 12.82 -10.30
N LYS A 129 -1.51 12.67 -8.99
CA LYS A 129 -0.33 13.26 -8.38
C LYS A 129 0.67 12.19 -7.91
N PRO A 130 1.96 12.52 -7.81
CA PRO A 130 2.95 11.66 -7.17
C PRO A 130 2.54 11.33 -5.74
N LEU A 131 2.70 10.06 -5.32
CA LEU A 131 2.36 9.64 -3.96
C LEU A 131 3.12 10.43 -2.89
N ALA A 132 4.36 10.78 -3.15
CA ALA A 132 5.17 11.61 -2.26
C ALA A 132 5.91 12.69 -3.06
N SER A 133 6.00 13.87 -2.48
CA SER A 133 6.75 15.01 -3.00
C SER A 133 7.70 15.56 -1.94
N PRO A 134 8.96 15.89 -2.28
CA PRO A 134 9.88 16.53 -1.35
C PRO A 134 9.29 17.82 -0.77
N ALA A 135 9.49 18.05 0.51
CA ALA A 135 9.09 19.27 1.19
C ALA A 135 10.31 19.98 1.78
N PRO A 136 10.54 21.27 1.50
CA PRO A 136 11.60 22.04 2.14
C PRO A 136 11.34 22.22 3.64
N GLU A 137 12.39 22.56 4.39
CA GLU A 137 12.31 22.88 5.82
C GLU A 137 11.52 24.16 6.10
#